data_e59599ba87bc10daad156faf69b326f6
#
_entry.id   e59599ba87bc10daad156faf69b326f6
#
_cell.length_a   1.000
_cell.length_b   1.000
_cell.length_c   1.000
_cell.angle_alpha   90.00
_cell.angle_beta   90.00
_cell.angle_gamma   90.00
#
_symmetry.space_group_name_H-M   'P 1'
#
loop_
_entity.id
_entity.type
_entity.pdbx_description
1 polymer ?
#
loop_
_entity_poly.entity_id
_entity_poly.type
_entity_poly.pdbx_seq_one_letter_code
_entity_poly.pdbx_strand_id
1 'polypeptide(L)'
;QLAMAAGSKTLEIIKRDGLVERAAIAGRRLRANLERIQSHTPYIGEVRGEGLMLGVEVIDPTRNPDSLGHPPHGGDIARAIQSAAFCDGLILETGGRHGSVLRLLPPLTISDAEIDQACDILSDAFLRLGRNAA
;
A
#
# COMPACT_ATOMS: atom_id res chain seq x y z
N GLN A 1 13.81 -26.82 -18.29
CA GLN A 1 13.19 -27.85 -17.42
C GLN A 1 13.06 -27.35 -15.96
N LEU A 2 14.10 -26.73 -15.37
CA LEU A 2 14.07 -26.26 -13.96
C LEU A 2 12.97 -25.22 -13.72
N ALA A 3 12.86 -24.21 -14.60
CA ALA A 3 11.82 -23.17 -14.49
C ALA A 3 10.40 -23.75 -14.58
N MET A 4 10.19 -24.75 -15.45
CA MET A 4 8.89 -25.41 -15.58
C MET A 4 8.55 -26.22 -14.32
N ALA A 5 9.52 -26.92 -13.74
CA ALA A 5 9.33 -27.66 -12.49
C ALA A 5 9.02 -26.71 -11.32
N ALA A 6 9.74 -25.59 -11.22
CA ALA A 6 9.48 -24.55 -10.22
C ALA A 6 8.08 -23.93 -10.38
N GLY A 7 7.68 -23.59 -11.61
CA GLY A 7 6.35 -23.05 -11.90
C GLY A 7 5.22 -24.01 -11.53
N SER A 8 5.34 -25.29 -11.91
CA SER A 8 4.38 -26.32 -11.56
C SER A 8 4.26 -26.48 -10.03
N LYS A 9 5.40 -26.47 -9.32
CA LYS A 9 5.41 -26.58 -7.85
C LYS A 9 4.79 -25.36 -7.18
N THR A 10 5.02 -24.16 -7.71
CA THR A 10 4.38 -22.94 -7.22
C THR A 10 2.86 -23.03 -7.33
N LEU A 11 2.33 -23.47 -8.48
CA LEU A 11 0.89 -23.64 -8.65
C LEU A 11 0.29 -24.70 -7.74
N GLU A 12 1.03 -25.79 -7.52
CA GLU A 12 0.63 -26.83 -6.54
C GLU A 12 0.51 -26.25 -5.11
N ILE A 13 1.49 -25.45 -4.69
CA ILE A 13 1.50 -24.79 -3.37
C ILE A 13 0.34 -23.83 -3.24
N ILE A 14 0.11 -22.97 -4.23
CA ILE A 14 -1.01 -22.01 -4.24
C ILE A 14 -2.35 -22.73 -4.04
N LYS A 15 -2.56 -23.84 -4.74
CA LYS A 15 -3.79 -24.64 -4.62
C LYS A 15 -3.88 -25.38 -3.28
N ARG A 16 -2.79 -26.06 -2.87
CA ARG A 16 -2.75 -26.85 -1.64
C ARG A 16 -3.03 -26.02 -0.41
N ASP A 17 -2.46 -24.79 -0.35
CA ASP A 17 -2.51 -23.94 0.82
C ASP A 17 -3.65 -22.91 0.75
N GLY A 18 -4.51 -22.97 -0.30
CA GLY A 18 -5.68 -22.08 -0.46
C GLY A 18 -5.30 -20.58 -0.53
N LEU A 19 -4.15 -20.27 -1.17
CA LEU A 19 -3.58 -18.93 -1.10
C LEU A 19 -4.41 -17.88 -1.85
N VAL A 20 -5.29 -18.26 -2.77
CA VAL A 20 -6.20 -17.34 -3.46
C VAL A 20 -7.26 -16.82 -2.49
N GLU A 21 -7.92 -17.70 -1.76
CA GLU A 21 -8.92 -17.38 -0.74
C GLU A 21 -8.29 -16.60 0.41
N ARG A 22 -7.08 -17.02 0.81
CA ARG A 22 -6.33 -16.29 1.83
C ARG A 22 -6.01 -14.87 1.39
N ALA A 23 -5.55 -14.65 0.15
CA ALA A 23 -5.28 -13.32 -0.38
C ALA A 23 -6.54 -12.43 -0.38
N ALA A 24 -7.70 -12.98 -0.68
CA ALA A 24 -8.96 -12.25 -0.61
C ALA A 24 -9.32 -11.84 0.83
N ILE A 25 -9.12 -12.74 1.81
CA ILE A 25 -9.42 -12.45 3.22
C ILE A 25 -8.43 -11.41 3.79
N ALA A 26 -7.13 -11.67 3.63
CA ALA A 26 -6.07 -10.79 4.11
C ALA A 26 -6.12 -9.41 3.42
N GLY A 27 -6.49 -9.40 2.13
CA GLY A 27 -6.67 -8.17 1.36
C GLY A 27 -7.80 -7.30 1.87
N ARG A 28 -8.92 -7.88 2.31
CA ARG A 28 -10.01 -7.11 2.96
C ARG A 28 -9.54 -6.45 4.26
N ARG A 29 -8.74 -7.17 5.07
CA ARG A 29 -8.15 -6.61 6.30
C ARG A 29 -7.21 -5.45 5.97
N LEU A 30 -6.29 -5.66 5.04
CA LEU A 30 -5.34 -4.64 4.60
C LEU A 30 -6.06 -3.39 4.07
N ARG A 31 -7.05 -3.58 3.21
CA ARG A 31 -7.87 -2.48 2.68
C ARG A 31 -8.58 -1.71 3.79
N ALA A 32 -9.25 -2.39 4.72
CA ALA A 32 -9.96 -1.73 5.82
C ALA A 32 -9.02 -0.90 6.70
N ASN A 33 -7.80 -1.39 6.97
CA ASN A 33 -6.79 -0.63 7.69
C ASN A 33 -6.32 0.60 6.89
N LEU A 34 -6.11 0.48 5.58
CA LEU A 34 -5.72 1.62 4.72
C LEU A 34 -6.83 2.67 4.61
N GLU A 35 -8.09 2.26 4.48
CA GLU A 35 -9.25 3.16 4.47
C GLU A 35 -9.42 3.87 5.83
N ARG A 36 -9.10 3.21 6.94
CA ARG A 36 -9.03 3.85 8.26
C ARG A 36 -7.93 4.91 8.30
N ILE A 37 -6.75 4.65 7.76
CA ILE A 37 -5.68 5.65 7.67
C ILE A 37 -6.15 6.81 6.79
N GLN A 38 -6.77 6.55 5.65
CA GLN A 38 -7.32 7.56 4.74
C GLN A 38 -8.28 8.51 5.48
N SER A 39 -9.13 8.01 6.37
CA SER A 39 -10.07 8.84 7.12
C SER A 39 -9.40 9.79 8.12
N HIS A 40 -8.12 9.59 8.44
CA HIS A 40 -7.37 10.40 9.41
C HIS A 40 -6.28 11.27 8.78
N THR A 41 -6.15 11.28 7.45
CA THR A 41 -5.14 12.08 6.76
C THR A 41 -5.68 12.67 5.45
N PRO A 42 -5.37 13.91 5.12
CA PRO A 42 -5.78 14.52 3.85
C PRO A 42 -4.88 14.11 2.67
N TYR A 43 -3.81 13.35 2.91
CA TYR A 43 -2.80 13.01 1.90
C TYR A 43 -3.17 11.78 1.07
N ILE A 44 -4.21 11.03 1.42
CA ILE A 44 -4.66 9.85 0.67
C ILE A 44 -5.91 10.21 -0.14
N GLY A 45 -5.78 10.17 -1.47
CA GLY A 45 -6.88 10.39 -2.41
C GLY A 45 -7.73 9.13 -2.59
N GLU A 46 -7.09 7.99 -2.86
CA GLU A 46 -7.79 6.74 -3.15
C GLU A 46 -7.00 5.52 -2.66
N VAL A 47 -7.73 4.50 -2.18
CA VAL A 47 -7.21 3.15 -1.93
C VAL A 47 -7.85 2.21 -2.95
N ARG A 48 -7.05 1.62 -3.85
CA ARG A 48 -7.54 0.76 -4.94
C ARG A 48 -6.72 -0.51 -5.10
N GLY A 49 -7.30 -1.50 -5.74
CA GLY A 49 -6.68 -2.80 -6.04
C GLY A 49 -7.56 -3.97 -5.68
N GLU A 50 -7.01 -5.18 -5.72
CA GLU A 50 -7.71 -6.43 -5.43
C GLU A 50 -6.83 -7.36 -4.57
N GLY A 51 -7.45 -8.05 -3.62
CA GLY A 51 -6.74 -8.94 -2.70
C GLY A 51 -5.59 -8.21 -2.00
N LEU A 52 -4.40 -8.81 -2.02
CA LEU A 52 -3.17 -8.24 -1.44
C LEU A 52 -2.41 -7.28 -2.37
N MET A 53 -2.89 -7.04 -3.59
CA MET A 53 -2.30 -6.07 -4.51
C MET A 53 -3.05 -4.73 -4.39
N LEU A 54 -2.63 -3.88 -3.46
CA LEU A 54 -3.26 -2.59 -3.20
C LEU A 54 -2.33 -1.42 -3.51
N GLY A 55 -2.94 -0.33 -3.96
CA GLY A 55 -2.29 0.95 -4.18
C GLY A 55 -2.96 2.04 -3.38
N VAL A 56 -2.16 2.87 -2.72
CA VAL A 56 -2.59 4.07 -2.01
C VAL A 56 -2.15 5.27 -2.82
N GLU A 57 -3.10 5.98 -3.41
CA GLU A 57 -2.80 7.21 -4.15
C GLU A 57 -2.56 8.35 -3.17
N VAL A 58 -1.37 8.91 -3.24
CA VAL A 58 -0.96 10.05 -2.42
C VAL A 58 -1.21 11.33 -3.19
N ILE A 59 -1.91 12.26 -2.57
CA ILE A 59 -2.22 13.58 -3.12
C ILE A 59 -1.55 14.69 -2.31
N ASP A 60 -1.41 15.87 -2.91
CA ASP A 60 -0.94 17.06 -2.22
C ASP A 60 -2.13 17.98 -1.91
N PRO A 61 -2.66 17.98 -0.69
CA PRO A 61 -3.84 18.75 -0.32
C PRO A 61 -3.58 20.28 -0.26
N THR A 62 -2.33 20.72 -0.36
CA THR A 62 -1.97 22.14 -0.30
C THR A 62 -2.08 22.83 -1.66
N ARG A 63 -2.23 22.04 -2.74
CA ARG A 63 -2.33 22.54 -4.11
C ARG A 63 -3.77 22.45 -4.61
N ASN A 64 -4.13 23.34 -5.54
CA ASN A 64 -5.46 23.31 -6.15
C ASN A 64 -5.60 22.13 -7.11
N PRO A 65 -6.82 21.55 -7.22
CA PRO A 65 -7.15 20.58 -8.25
C PRO A 65 -6.91 21.15 -9.67
N ASP A 66 -6.75 20.24 -10.62
CA ASP A 66 -6.63 20.61 -12.03
C ASP A 66 -7.97 21.16 -12.61
N SER A 67 -7.97 21.55 -13.88
CA SER A 67 -9.16 22.08 -14.58
C SER A 67 -10.32 21.08 -14.68
N LEU A 68 -10.07 19.78 -14.42
CA LEU A 68 -11.06 18.70 -14.42
C LEU A 68 -11.48 18.31 -13.00
N GLY A 69 -10.93 18.97 -11.97
CA GLY A 69 -11.22 18.71 -10.58
C GLY A 69 -10.43 17.54 -9.97
N HIS A 70 -9.40 17.00 -10.66
CA HIS A 70 -8.57 15.96 -10.11
C HIS A 70 -7.63 16.50 -9.03
N PRO A 71 -7.48 15.82 -7.90
CA PRO A 71 -6.53 16.21 -6.85
C PRO A 71 -5.09 16.22 -7.40
N PRO A 72 -4.25 17.16 -6.96
CA PRO A 72 -2.84 17.18 -7.33
C PRO A 72 -2.11 15.96 -6.83
N HIS A 73 -1.28 15.37 -7.69
CA HIS A 73 -0.45 14.22 -7.31
C HIS A 73 0.63 14.62 -6.28
N GLY A 74 0.83 13.76 -5.27
CA GLY A 74 1.77 13.94 -4.17
C GLY A 74 3.01 13.04 -4.28
N GLY A 75 3.71 13.03 -5.44
CA GLY A 75 4.87 12.13 -5.63
C GLY A 75 6.02 12.39 -4.66
N ASP A 76 6.30 13.64 -4.30
CA ASP A 76 7.31 13.98 -3.30
C ASP A 76 6.89 13.54 -1.90
N ILE A 77 5.60 13.70 -1.59
CA ILE A 77 4.98 13.24 -0.35
C ILE A 77 5.06 11.71 -0.26
N ALA A 78 4.73 11.00 -1.34
CA ALA A 78 4.83 9.54 -1.39
C ALA A 78 6.26 9.05 -1.12
N ARG A 79 7.28 9.72 -1.68
CA ARG A 79 8.69 9.39 -1.40
C ARG A 79 9.09 9.67 0.04
N ALA A 80 8.60 10.75 0.63
CA ALA A 80 8.84 11.06 2.04
C ALA A 80 8.22 9.99 2.97
N ILE A 81 6.99 9.56 2.68
CA ILE A 81 6.32 8.46 3.39
C ILE A 81 7.09 7.15 3.23
N GLN A 82 7.50 6.81 2.00
CA GLN A 82 8.32 5.63 1.74
C GLN A 82 9.61 5.62 2.56
N SER A 83 10.31 6.75 2.61
CA SER A 83 11.55 6.88 3.37
C SER A 83 11.32 6.75 4.87
N ALA A 84 10.26 7.36 5.41
CA ALA A 84 9.89 7.24 6.82
C ALA A 84 9.52 5.80 7.19
N ALA A 85 8.69 5.15 6.37
CA ALA A 85 8.31 3.75 6.56
C ALA A 85 9.52 2.81 6.51
N PHE A 86 10.48 3.07 5.61
CA PHE A 86 11.70 2.30 5.52
C PHE A 86 12.56 2.40 6.78
N CYS A 87 12.67 3.59 7.37
CA CYS A 87 13.38 3.78 8.65
C CYS A 87 12.75 2.98 9.79
N ASP A 88 11.43 2.76 9.74
CA ASP A 88 10.68 1.99 10.73
C ASP A 88 10.54 0.49 10.34
N GLY A 89 11.25 0.04 9.30
CA GLY A 89 11.36 -1.38 8.90
C GLY A 89 10.33 -1.85 7.88
N LEU A 90 9.55 -0.95 7.27
CA LEU A 90 8.58 -1.29 6.22
C LEU A 90 9.11 -0.91 4.83
N ILE A 91 9.31 -1.91 3.96
CA ILE A 91 9.69 -1.72 2.57
C ILE A 91 8.44 -1.50 1.73
N LEU A 92 8.36 -0.35 1.07
CA LEU A 92 7.29 0.01 0.14
C LEU A 92 7.87 0.39 -1.22
N GLU A 93 7.11 0.18 -2.27
CA GLU A 93 7.42 0.72 -3.60
C GLU A 93 6.56 1.95 -3.89
N THR A 94 7.16 2.92 -4.57
CA THR A 94 6.43 4.03 -5.20
C THR A 94 6.27 3.75 -6.68
N GLY A 95 5.13 4.11 -7.24
CA GLY A 95 4.83 3.90 -8.64
C GLY A 95 3.69 4.79 -9.13
N GLY A 96 3.08 4.37 -10.24
CA GLY A 96 2.02 5.14 -10.87
C GLY A 96 2.52 6.42 -11.54
N ARG A 97 1.57 7.23 -12.01
CA ARG A 97 1.89 8.50 -12.64
C ARG A 97 2.50 9.45 -11.59
N HIS A 98 3.62 10.06 -11.92
CA HIS A 98 4.38 10.97 -11.04
C HIS A 98 4.94 10.32 -9.76
N GLY A 99 4.95 8.99 -9.65
CA GLY A 99 5.42 8.29 -8.45
C GLY A 99 4.53 8.52 -7.22
N SER A 100 3.26 8.84 -7.43
CA SER A 100 2.32 9.22 -6.35
C SER A 100 1.54 8.04 -5.75
N VAL A 101 1.83 6.81 -6.16
CA VAL A 101 1.14 5.62 -5.63
C VAL A 101 2.09 4.80 -4.78
N LEU A 102 1.78 4.62 -3.50
CA LEU A 102 2.42 3.62 -2.66
C LEU A 102 1.82 2.26 -2.99
N ARG A 103 2.68 1.31 -3.37
CA ARG A 103 2.26 -0.04 -3.79
C ARG A 103 2.53 -1.03 -2.68
N LEU A 104 1.48 -1.76 -2.31
CA LEU A 104 1.53 -2.83 -1.31
C LEU A 104 1.32 -4.16 -2.03
N LEU A 105 2.34 -5.01 -2.01
CA LEU A 105 2.37 -6.34 -2.61
C LEU A 105 3.05 -7.32 -1.64
N PRO A 106 2.46 -7.55 -0.46
CA PRO A 106 3.05 -8.48 0.49
C PRO A 106 2.95 -9.94 -0.03
N PRO A 107 3.74 -10.86 0.53
CA PRO A 107 3.62 -12.27 0.19
C PRO A 107 2.22 -12.80 0.54
N LEU A 108 1.72 -13.77 -0.24
CA LEU A 108 0.41 -14.39 -0.01
C LEU A 108 0.29 -15.08 1.36
N THR A 109 1.42 -15.36 2.00
CA THR A 109 1.52 -16.00 3.32
C THR A 109 1.57 -15.02 4.48
N ILE A 110 1.50 -13.71 4.23
CA ILE A 110 1.54 -12.67 5.28
C ILE A 110 0.50 -12.95 6.37
N SER A 111 0.89 -12.81 7.63
CA SER A 111 -0.01 -12.97 8.77
C SER A 111 -0.83 -11.69 9.01
N ASP A 112 -1.93 -11.84 9.74
CA ASP A 112 -2.78 -10.71 10.13
C ASP A 112 -2.02 -9.72 11.03
N ALA A 113 -1.13 -10.21 11.90
CA ALA A 113 -0.30 -9.38 12.75
C ALA A 113 0.71 -8.54 11.96
N GLU A 114 1.32 -9.13 10.91
CA GLU A 114 2.23 -8.40 10.02
C GLU A 114 1.49 -7.34 9.18
N ILE A 115 0.25 -7.62 8.76
CA ILE A 115 -0.61 -6.63 8.09
C ILE A 115 -0.88 -5.45 9.03
N ASP A 116 -1.25 -5.72 10.26
CA ASP A 116 -1.55 -4.66 11.24
C ASP A 116 -0.29 -3.83 11.53
N GLN A 117 0.84 -4.50 11.78
CA GLN A 117 2.12 -3.81 12.01
C GLN A 117 2.54 -2.93 10.82
N ALA A 118 2.39 -3.41 9.60
CA ALA A 118 2.69 -2.63 8.40
C ALA A 118 1.78 -1.38 8.29
N CYS A 119 0.50 -1.54 8.62
CA CYS A 119 -0.44 -0.43 8.62
C CYS A 119 -0.18 0.58 9.75
N ASP A 120 0.27 0.14 10.93
CA ASP A 120 0.65 1.02 12.02
C ASP A 120 1.87 1.87 11.65
N ILE A 121 2.92 1.26 11.06
CA ILE A 121 4.09 1.98 10.54
C ILE A 121 3.68 3.01 9.49
N LEU A 122 2.80 2.62 8.56
CA LEU A 122 2.32 3.51 7.51
C LEU A 122 1.49 4.67 8.08
N SER A 123 0.63 4.41 9.06
CA SER A 123 -0.15 5.42 9.79
C SER A 123 0.77 6.45 10.45
N ASP A 124 1.80 6.00 11.15
CA ASP A 124 2.78 6.86 11.81
C ASP A 124 3.57 7.71 10.80
N ALA A 125 3.91 7.14 9.64
CA ALA A 125 4.59 7.88 8.58
C ALA A 125 3.72 9.04 8.07
N PHE A 126 2.43 8.84 7.85
CA PHE A 126 1.48 9.90 7.47
C PHE A 126 1.31 10.96 8.57
N LEU A 127 1.22 10.54 9.84
CA LEU A 127 1.07 11.46 10.97
C LEU A 127 2.30 12.38 11.17
N ARG A 128 3.51 11.87 10.92
CA ARG A 128 4.76 12.67 10.99
C ARG A 128 4.77 13.77 9.94
N LEU A 129 4.26 13.51 8.74
CA LEU A 129 4.16 14.54 7.70
C LEU A 129 3.22 15.67 8.10
N GLY A 130 2.05 15.37 8.65
CA GLY A 130 1.11 16.37 9.11
C GLY A 130 1.67 17.29 10.19
N ARG A 131 2.56 16.78 11.05
CA ARG A 131 3.24 17.56 12.10
C ARG A 131 4.35 18.47 11.58
N ASN A 132 4.97 18.12 10.46
CA ASN A 132 6.04 18.93 9.85
C ASN A 132 5.50 20.01 8.89
N ALA A 133 4.21 19.96 8.56
CA ALA A 133 3.53 20.91 7.68
C ALA A 133 2.77 22.02 8.46
N ALA A 134 2.71 21.94 9.79
CA ALA A 134 2.10 22.92 10.69
C ALA A 134 3.17 23.79 11.35
#